data_1f93c2f35d7740b50124b5bde014e71c
#
_entry.id   1f93c2f35d7740b50124b5bde014e71c
#
_cell.length_a   1.000
_cell.length_b   1.000
_cell.length_c   1.000
_cell.angle_alpha   90.00
_cell.angle_beta   90.00
_cell.angle_gamma   90.00
#
_symmetry.space_group_name_H-M   'P 1'
#
loop_
_entity.id
_entity.type
_entity.pdbx_description
1 polymer ?
#
loop_
_entity_poly.entity_id
_entity_poly.type
_entity_poly.pdbx_seq_one_letter_code
_entity_poly.pdbx_strand_id
1 'polypeptide(L)' 'PTEFRILSAFIRANEQQLLTYDMLLDTLWDCGNQIVDRHALAVNIGRLRNKIEDDTHKYIVNVYGMGYQWIGNGS' A
#
# COMPACT_ATOMS: atom_id res chain seq x y z
N PRO A 1 4.04 7.98 -10.69
CA PRO A 1 4.32 8.30 -9.28
C PRO A 1 4.28 7.07 -8.40
N THR A 2 5.02 7.13 -7.32
CA THR A 2 5.13 6.01 -6.39
C THR A 2 3.79 5.60 -5.80
N GLU A 3 2.97 6.58 -5.42
CA GLU A 3 1.66 6.30 -4.85
C GLU A 3 0.78 5.52 -5.83
N PHE A 4 0.84 5.86 -7.10
CA PHE A 4 0.05 5.16 -8.10
C PHE A 4 0.49 3.70 -8.23
N ARG A 5 1.78 3.45 -8.16
CA ARG A 5 2.28 2.07 -8.25
C ARG A 5 1.87 1.24 -7.04
N ILE A 6 1.88 1.84 -5.85
CA ILE A 6 1.41 1.18 -4.65
C ILE A 6 -0.08 0.86 -4.78
N LEU A 7 -0.86 1.82 -5.23
CA LEU A 7 -2.30 1.62 -5.44
C LEU A 7 -2.55 0.49 -6.43
N SER A 8 -1.79 0.46 -7.53
CA SER A 8 -1.93 -0.61 -8.52
C SER A 8 -1.65 -1.98 -7.93
N ALA A 9 -0.65 -2.08 -7.06
CA ALA A 9 -0.33 -3.34 -6.41
C ALA A 9 -1.50 -3.83 -5.55
N PHE A 10 -2.13 -2.93 -4.81
CA PHE A 10 -3.28 -3.29 -4.00
C PHE A 10 -4.49 -3.68 -4.86
N ILE A 11 -4.74 -2.95 -5.93
CA ILE A 11 -5.88 -3.24 -6.80
C ILE A 11 -5.72 -4.59 -7.48
N ARG A 12 -4.49 -4.96 -7.85
CA ARG A 12 -4.22 -6.25 -8.48
C ARG A 12 -4.31 -7.41 -7.51
N ALA A 13 -4.13 -7.14 -6.22
CA ALA A 13 -4.27 -8.17 -5.20
C ALA A 13 -5.74 -8.56 -5.06
N ASN A 14 -5.97 -9.78 -4.61
CA ASN A 14 -7.32 -10.19 -4.29
C ASN A 14 -7.84 -9.38 -3.12
N GLU A 15 -9.15 -9.16 -3.11
CA GLU A 15 -9.79 -8.47 -2.01
C GLU A 15 -9.42 -9.16 -0.69
N GLN A 16 -9.13 -8.35 0.33
CA GLN A 16 -8.71 -8.82 1.65
C GLN A 16 -7.32 -9.47 1.67
N GLN A 17 -6.58 -9.41 0.58
CA GLN A 17 -5.25 -10.00 0.57
C GLN A 17 -4.26 -9.10 1.33
N LEU A 18 -3.46 -9.73 2.18
CA LEU A 18 -2.37 -9.06 2.87
C LEU A 18 -1.16 -8.94 1.94
N LEU A 19 -0.65 -7.74 1.79
CA LEU A 19 0.60 -7.51 1.07
C LEU A 19 1.68 -7.23 2.10
N THR A 20 2.64 -8.13 2.20
CA THR A 20 3.74 -7.95 3.17
C THR A 20 4.64 -6.80 2.77
N TYR A 21 5.43 -6.30 3.72
CA TYR A 21 6.40 -5.26 3.43
C TYR A 21 7.32 -5.68 2.30
N ASP A 22 7.80 -6.93 2.32
CA ASP A 22 8.71 -7.41 1.30
C ASP A 22 8.06 -7.46 -0.07
N MET A 23 6.82 -7.89 -0.15
CA MET A 23 6.11 -7.92 -1.42
C MET A 23 5.96 -6.53 -2.02
N LEU A 24 5.62 -5.55 -1.17
CA LEU A 24 5.46 -4.18 -1.64
C LEU A 24 6.79 -3.57 -2.05
N LEU A 25 7.85 -3.82 -1.28
CA LEU A 25 9.18 -3.31 -1.62
C LEU A 25 9.68 -3.91 -2.93
N ASP A 26 9.46 -5.21 -3.14
CA ASP A 26 9.85 -5.86 -4.39
C ASP A 26 9.09 -5.26 -5.58
N THR A 27 7.80 -5.03 -5.42
CA THR A 27 6.99 -4.45 -6.48
C THR A 27 7.51 -3.07 -6.87
N LEU A 28 7.83 -2.25 -5.90
CA LEU A 28 8.34 -0.91 -6.16
C LEU A 28 9.73 -0.95 -6.75
N TRP A 29 10.57 -1.85 -6.29
CA TRP A 29 11.92 -2.01 -6.83
C TRP A 29 11.88 -2.41 -8.30
N ASP A 30 11.02 -3.38 -8.64
CA ASP A 30 10.88 -3.84 -10.03
C ASP A 30 10.39 -2.74 -10.96
N CYS A 31 9.68 -1.76 -10.42
CA CYS A 31 9.17 -0.63 -11.21
C CYS A 31 10.17 0.51 -11.31
N GLY A 32 11.40 0.33 -10.82
CA GLY A 32 12.43 1.35 -10.90
C GLY A 32 12.41 2.36 -9.79
N ASN A 33 11.58 2.18 -8.79
CA ASN A 33 11.59 3.05 -7.62
C ASN A 33 12.75 2.66 -6.71
N GLN A 34 13.25 3.64 -5.97
CA GLN A 34 14.39 3.42 -5.09
C GLN A 34 13.98 3.40 -3.62
N ILE A 35 12.77 2.94 -3.35
CA ILE A 35 12.32 2.75 -1.99
C ILE A 35 12.90 1.43 -1.50
N VAL A 36 13.77 1.49 -0.49
CA VAL A 36 14.51 0.31 -0.05
C VAL A 36 14.24 -0.06 1.40
N ASP A 37 13.39 0.68 2.11
CA ASP A 37 13.11 0.35 3.50
C ASP A 37 11.64 0.58 3.83
N ARG A 38 11.25 0.06 4.98
CA ARG A 38 9.85 0.11 5.41
C ARG A 38 9.41 1.52 5.78
N HIS A 39 10.33 2.34 6.23
CA HIS A 39 9.98 3.72 6.61
C HIS A 39 9.54 4.52 5.38
N ALA A 40 10.32 4.44 4.31
CA ALA A 40 9.97 5.12 3.07
C ALA A 40 8.66 4.59 2.50
N LEU A 41 8.45 3.28 2.58
CA LEU A 41 7.20 2.68 2.16
C LEU A 41 6.03 3.23 2.97
N ALA A 42 6.18 3.30 4.29
CA ALA A 42 5.12 3.81 5.16
C ALA A 42 4.77 5.26 4.84
N VAL A 43 5.77 6.09 4.57
CA VAL A 43 5.54 7.48 4.19
C VAL A 43 4.70 7.56 2.91
N ASN A 44 5.06 6.76 1.93
CA ASN A 44 4.35 6.78 0.64
C ASN A 44 2.95 6.21 0.76
N ILE A 45 2.76 5.19 1.57
CA ILE A 45 1.42 4.66 1.83
C ILE A 45 0.57 5.69 2.56
N GLY A 46 1.15 6.40 3.51
CA GLY A 46 0.44 7.48 4.19
C GLY A 46 -0.05 8.55 3.23
N ARG A 47 0.80 8.95 2.27
CA ARG A 47 0.41 9.92 1.26
C ARG A 47 -0.71 9.40 0.38
N LEU A 48 -0.62 8.14 -0.03
CA LEU A 48 -1.67 7.51 -0.82
C LEU A 48 -2.99 7.49 -0.06
N ARG A 49 -2.95 7.09 1.19
CA ARG A 49 -4.16 7.04 2.01
C ARG A 49 -4.80 8.42 2.15
N ASN A 50 -4.00 9.46 2.31
CA ASN A 50 -4.53 10.81 2.38
C ASN A 50 -5.25 11.22 1.10
N LYS A 51 -4.84 10.64 -0.03
CA LYS A 51 -5.45 10.98 -1.31
C LYS A 51 -6.75 10.22 -1.59
N ILE A 52 -6.87 9.00 -1.09
CA ILE A 52 -7.99 8.12 -1.44
C ILE A 52 -8.93 7.84 -0.28
N GLU A 53 -8.53 8.11 0.95
CA GLU A 53 -9.36 7.83 2.13
C GLU A 53 -9.90 9.11 2.72
N ASP A 54 -11.05 8.97 3.37
CA ASP A 54 -11.64 10.07 4.14
C ASP A 54 -12.21 9.50 5.44
N ASP A 55 -12.98 10.31 6.17
CA ASP A 55 -13.51 9.90 7.46
C ASP A 55 -14.45 8.71 7.38
N THR A 56 -15.05 8.50 6.22
CA THR A 56 -16.06 7.44 6.03
C THR A 56 -15.58 6.29 5.18
N HIS A 57 -14.44 6.44 4.47
CA HIS A 57 -13.95 5.43 3.54
C HIS A 57 -12.51 5.10 3.84
N LYS A 58 -12.26 3.84 4.18
CA LYS A 58 -10.92 3.33 4.42
C LYS A 58 -10.65 2.19 3.47
N TYR A 59 -9.50 2.19 2.83
CA TYR A 59 -9.16 1.20 1.83
C TYR A 59 -7.95 0.37 2.19
N ILE A 60 -7.06 0.93 3.00
CA ILE A 60 -5.79 0.28 3.36
C ILE A 60 -5.69 0.26 4.88
N VAL A 61 -5.40 -0.90 5.43
CA VAL A 61 -5.14 -1.01 6.87
C VAL A 61 -3.75 -1.54 7.10
N ASN A 62 -3.12 -1.07 8.15
CA ASN A 62 -1.81 -1.54 8.56
C ASN A 62 -1.99 -2.80 9.42
N VAL A 63 -1.43 -3.92 8.96
CA VAL A 63 -1.38 -5.14 9.76
C VAL A 63 -0.04 -5.13 10.46
N TYR A 64 -0.06 -4.76 11.72
CA TYR A 64 1.14 -4.49 12.50
C TYR A 64 2.14 -5.64 12.43
N GLY A 65 3.37 -5.30 12.08
CA GLY A 65 4.44 -6.28 12.02
C GLY A 65 4.46 -7.15 10.78
N MET A 66 3.48 -7.03 9.89
CA MET A 66 3.37 -7.88 8.71
C MET A 66 3.35 -7.11 7.40
N GLY A 67 2.50 -6.09 7.29
CA GLY A 67 2.39 -5.36 6.05
C GLY A 67 1.12 -4.54 6.02
N TYR A 68 0.50 -4.47 4.85
CA TYR A 68 -0.72 -3.71 4.64
C TYR A 68 -1.76 -4.58 3.94
N GLN A 69 -3.02 -4.31 4.20
CA GLN A 69 -4.11 -5.07 3.63
C GLN A 69 -5.08 -4.14 2.93
N TRP A 70 -5.48 -4.51 1.72
CA TRP A 70 -6.51 -3.78 0.98
C TRP A 70 -7.87 -4.32 1.38
N ILE A 71 -8.72 -3.44 1.88
CA ILE A 71 -10.04 -3.84 2.35
C ILE A 71 -11.16 -3.41 1.40
N GLY A 72 -10.79 -2.94 0.23
CA GLY A 72 -11.75 -2.63 -0.81
C GLY A 72 -12.44 -1.31 -0.60
N ASN A 73 -13.75 -1.30 -0.63
CA ASN A 73 -14.54 -0.08 -0.65
C ASN A 73 -14.75 0.56 0.72
N GLY A 74 -13.88 0.29 1.66
CA GLY A 74 -13.88 1.01 2.92
C GLY A 74 -14.90 0.56 3.94
N SER A 75 -15.46 -0.56 3.76
CA SER A 75 -16.43 -1.07 4.75
C SER A 75 -15.75 -1.58 6.00
#